data_4c9ce628586e82c42e7ba2bdeb025096
#
_entry.id   4c9ce628586e82c42e7ba2bdeb025096
#
_cell.length_a   1.000
_cell.length_b   1.000
_cell.length_c   1.000
_cell.angle_alpha   90.00
_cell.angle_beta   90.00
_cell.angle_gamma   90.00
#
_symmetry.space_group_name_H-M   'P 1'
#
loop_
_entity.id
_entity.type
_entity.pdbx_description
1 polymer ?
#
loop_
_entity_poly.entity_id
_entity_poly.type
_entity_poly.pdbx_seq_one_letter_code
_entity_poly.pdbx_strand_id
1 'polypeptide(L)'
;MKKIPIIFSALLTVFMVSSCKDDEINPYSLGKTISVVSQSVIFDAPAATGTVVVASDGGSITAAADAPWATVSVSGNTVNVSVTENDNVNGRSSLLTIKNGSDSVNVTIQQRGFVFRLDAGSITTDDDAQEKSFGLIHNTDVSIKTSADWLTAAIDGDSFKVTLTANDTKHLRSGYVYYTAGAYTDSIRVVQYDFEKDLAGDCILLGTNTSNGEQVVLGATFSYDKATSKYVLDLPDFTDWKLHLGFNASVPSASIYAADQIGEYNGDYVFSTLWDLDQGYLSWSSSVSISGDFQYDEAQKVTYIYFEDNGSWSGYNVGALRFELFSSTTLSGAARKGLLLGLAEPMLLRFNPE
;
A
#
# COMPACT_ATOMS: atom_id res chain seq x y z
N MET A 1 12.93 -25.81 -22.30
CA MET A 1 12.87 -26.12 -20.86
C MET A 1 11.44 -26.50 -20.52
N LYS A 2 11.24 -27.72 -20.03
CA LYS A 2 9.90 -28.32 -19.85
C LYS A 2 9.25 -27.78 -18.58
N LYS A 3 8.07 -27.20 -18.68
CA LYS A 3 7.21 -26.80 -17.57
C LYS A 3 6.57 -28.07 -16.99
N ILE A 4 6.77 -28.33 -15.69
CA ILE A 4 6.10 -29.39 -14.93
C ILE A 4 4.91 -28.73 -14.23
N PRO A 5 3.66 -29.16 -14.47
CA PRO A 5 2.53 -28.72 -13.67
C PRO A 5 2.48 -29.52 -12.36
N ILE A 6 2.53 -28.83 -11.23
CA ILE A 6 2.27 -29.43 -9.93
C ILE A 6 0.76 -29.50 -9.75
N ILE A 7 0.20 -30.70 -9.94
CA ILE A 7 -1.19 -30.99 -9.61
C ILE A 7 -1.24 -31.31 -8.10
N PHE A 8 -1.82 -30.39 -7.32
CA PHE A 8 -2.18 -30.68 -5.94
C PHE A 8 -3.48 -31.49 -5.95
N SER A 9 -3.34 -32.81 -5.87
CA SER A 9 -4.46 -33.72 -5.66
C SER A 9 -4.82 -33.72 -4.18
N ALA A 10 -5.96 -33.12 -3.84
CA ALA A 10 -6.54 -33.22 -2.51
C ALA A 10 -7.05 -34.67 -2.33
N LEU A 11 -6.25 -35.49 -1.65
CA LEU A 11 -6.63 -36.84 -1.28
C LEU A 11 -7.53 -36.80 -0.05
N LEU A 12 -8.85 -36.82 -0.29
CA LEU A 12 -9.86 -37.01 0.73
C LEU A 12 -9.85 -38.46 1.18
N THR A 13 -9.05 -38.80 2.19
CA THR A 13 -9.06 -40.11 2.81
C THR A 13 -10.29 -40.24 3.72
N VAL A 14 -11.31 -40.88 3.23
CA VAL A 14 -12.42 -41.39 4.05
C VAL A 14 -11.88 -42.60 4.80
N PHE A 15 -11.60 -42.43 6.10
CA PHE A 15 -11.35 -43.57 6.98
C PHE A 15 -12.69 -44.28 7.26
N MET A 16 -12.95 -45.35 6.51
CA MET A 16 -13.92 -46.34 6.90
C MET A 16 -13.35 -47.14 8.06
N VAL A 17 -13.68 -46.81 9.28
CA VAL A 17 -13.43 -47.68 10.43
C VAL A 17 -14.39 -48.86 10.33
N SER A 18 -13.90 -49.99 9.82
CA SER A 18 -14.60 -51.27 9.95
C SER A 18 -14.58 -51.65 11.43
N SER A 19 -15.73 -51.47 12.08
CA SER A 19 -15.95 -51.99 13.44
C SER A 19 -16.02 -53.51 13.38
N CYS A 20 -14.97 -54.20 13.83
CA CYS A 20 -15.13 -55.57 14.27
C CYS A 20 -16.06 -55.60 15.48
N LYS A 21 -17.21 -56.23 15.33
CA LYS A 21 -18.03 -56.63 16.47
C LYS A 21 -17.36 -57.82 17.14
N ASP A 22 -16.64 -57.55 18.21
CA ASP A 22 -16.42 -58.53 19.26
C ASP A 22 -17.49 -58.33 20.32
N ASP A 23 -18.52 -59.16 20.31
CA ASP A 23 -19.56 -59.24 21.33
C ASP A 23 -19.01 -59.92 22.61
N GLU A 24 -17.91 -59.43 23.17
CA GLU A 24 -17.56 -59.71 24.56
C GLU A 24 -18.18 -58.66 25.45
N ILE A 25 -19.32 -58.99 26.05
CA ILE A 25 -19.91 -58.22 27.12
C ILE A 25 -18.93 -58.19 28.26
N ASN A 26 -18.10 -57.17 28.33
CA ASN A 26 -17.26 -56.88 29.48
C ASN A 26 -18.18 -56.40 30.63
N PRO A 27 -18.39 -57.21 31.70
CA PRO A 27 -19.30 -56.85 32.79
C PRO A 27 -18.85 -55.62 33.60
N TYR A 28 -17.67 -55.08 33.30
CA TYR A 28 -17.13 -53.85 33.87
C TYR A 28 -17.17 -52.65 32.93
N SER A 29 -17.69 -52.76 31.73
CA SER A 29 -17.96 -51.60 30.92
C SER A 29 -19.24 -50.92 31.40
N LEU A 30 -19.12 -50.00 32.34
CA LEU A 30 -20.17 -49.01 32.58
C LEU A 30 -20.39 -48.31 31.25
N GLY A 31 -21.57 -48.56 30.60
CA GLY A 31 -21.94 -47.84 29.37
C GLY A 31 -21.85 -46.36 29.63
N LYS A 32 -21.22 -45.61 28.79
CA LYS A 32 -21.15 -44.17 28.93
C LYS A 32 -22.60 -43.63 28.83
N THR A 33 -23.02 -42.88 29.83
CA THR A 33 -24.32 -42.25 29.87
C THR A 33 -24.44 -41.01 28.97
N ILE A 34 -23.30 -40.62 28.32
CA ILE A 34 -23.21 -39.48 27.40
C ILE A 34 -22.27 -39.80 26.24
N SER A 35 -22.69 -39.44 25.03
CA SER A 35 -21.87 -39.54 23.83
C SER A 35 -22.16 -38.39 22.85
N VAL A 36 -21.19 -38.00 22.02
CA VAL A 36 -21.38 -36.99 20.96
C VAL A 36 -22.06 -37.61 19.76
N VAL A 37 -23.18 -37.02 19.32
CA VAL A 37 -23.91 -37.40 18.11
C VAL A 37 -23.43 -36.62 16.89
N SER A 38 -23.26 -35.30 17.07
CA SER A 38 -22.74 -34.42 16.02
C SER A 38 -22.06 -33.18 16.62
N GLN A 39 -21.17 -32.57 15.88
CA GLN A 39 -20.49 -31.35 16.28
C GLN A 39 -20.19 -30.43 15.09
N SER A 40 -20.26 -29.12 15.32
CA SER A 40 -19.86 -28.07 14.40
C SER A 40 -19.15 -26.98 15.22
N VAL A 41 -17.88 -27.26 15.59
CA VAL A 41 -17.07 -26.42 16.50
C VAL A 41 -15.65 -26.17 15.95
N ILE A 42 -15.55 -26.19 14.61
CA ILE A 42 -14.37 -25.70 13.89
C ILE A 42 -14.78 -24.42 13.19
N PHE A 43 -14.12 -23.33 13.56
CA PHE A 43 -14.47 -21.98 13.14
C PHE A 43 -13.33 -21.33 12.33
N ASP A 44 -13.68 -20.41 11.45
CA ASP A 44 -12.75 -19.44 10.88
C ASP A 44 -12.45 -18.34 11.89
N ALA A 45 -11.62 -17.36 11.52
CA ALA A 45 -11.16 -16.31 12.41
C ALA A 45 -12.27 -15.42 13.01
N PRO A 46 -13.34 -15.03 12.27
CA PRO A 46 -14.41 -14.20 12.82
C PRO A 46 -15.15 -14.83 14.01
N ALA A 47 -15.81 -13.99 14.80
CA ALA A 47 -16.74 -14.43 15.82
C ALA A 47 -17.86 -15.28 15.19
N ALA A 48 -18.15 -16.43 15.80
CA ALA A 48 -19.10 -17.38 15.26
C ALA A 48 -19.80 -18.21 16.34
N THR A 49 -20.83 -18.93 15.91
CA THR A 49 -21.56 -19.87 16.77
C THR A 49 -21.61 -21.26 16.13
N GLY A 50 -21.57 -22.28 16.96
CA GLY A 50 -21.69 -23.66 16.54
C GLY A 50 -22.39 -24.51 17.61
N THR A 51 -22.54 -25.80 17.35
CA THR A 51 -23.25 -26.68 18.26
C THR A 51 -22.55 -28.03 18.44
N VAL A 52 -22.75 -28.63 19.61
CA VAL A 52 -22.48 -30.03 19.87
C VAL A 52 -23.77 -30.69 20.35
N VAL A 53 -24.23 -31.71 19.63
CA VAL A 53 -25.40 -32.49 20.01
C VAL A 53 -24.89 -33.78 20.68
N VAL A 54 -25.47 -34.08 21.84
CA VAL A 54 -25.10 -35.28 22.61
C VAL A 54 -26.33 -36.20 22.77
N ALA A 55 -26.09 -37.50 22.83
CA ALA A 55 -27.05 -38.46 23.35
C ALA A 55 -26.77 -38.68 24.85
N SER A 56 -27.84 -38.75 25.65
CA SER A 56 -27.76 -38.93 27.11
C SER A 56 -28.89 -39.83 27.56
N ASP A 57 -28.64 -40.74 28.47
CA ASP A 57 -29.62 -41.68 29.05
C ASP A 57 -30.52 -41.01 30.13
N GLY A 58 -30.51 -39.69 30.20
CA GLY A 58 -31.28 -38.89 31.18
C GLY A 58 -30.35 -38.04 32.07
N GLY A 59 -30.95 -37.22 32.90
CA GLY A 59 -30.20 -36.28 33.76
C GLY A 59 -29.97 -34.90 33.12
N SER A 60 -29.35 -34.00 33.88
CA SER A 60 -29.09 -32.64 33.45
C SER A 60 -27.69 -32.56 32.83
N ILE A 61 -27.61 -32.09 31.59
CA ILE A 61 -26.36 -31.85 30.91
C ILE A 61 -25.79 -30.50 31.38
N THR A 62 -24.48 -30.48 31.68
CA THR A 62 -23.72 -29.28 31.95
C THR A 62 -22.51 -29.23 31.01
N ALA A 63 -22.07 -28.03 30.65
CA ALA A 63 -20.97 -27.86 29.75
C ALA A 63 -20.10 -26.67 30.17
N ALA A 64 -18.79 -26.79 29.99
CA ALA A 64 -17.83 -25.71 30.24
C ALA A 64 -16.68 -25.80 29.23
N ALA A 65 -16.29 -24.65 28.68
CA ALA A 65 -15.07 -24.48 27.92
C ALA A 65 -13.96 -23.97 28.83
N ASP A 66 -12.72 -24.38 28.58
CA ASP A 66 -11.57 -24.00 29.41
C ASP A 66 -10.96 -22.64 29.07
N ALA A 67 -11.30 -22.09 27.88
CA ALA A 67 -10.76 -20.82 27.42
C ALA A 67 -11.82 -19.70 27.44
N PRO A 68 -11.46 -18.47 27.84
CA PRO A 68 -12.42 -17.35 27.98
C PRO A 68 -12.99 -16.83 26.66
N TRP A 69 -12.32 -17.14 25.52
CA TRP A 69 -12.78 -16.76 24.20
C TRP A 69 -13.90 -17.67 23.65
N ALA A 70 -14.18 -18.78 24.31
CA ALA A 70 -15.26 -19.72 23.98
C ALA A 70 -16.28 -19.77 25.12
N THR A 71 -17.51 -19.36 24.86
CA THR A 71 -18.62 -19.44 25.81
C THR A 71 -19.61 -20.51 25.39
N VAL A 72 -20.26 -21.13 26.37
CA VAL A 72 -21.20 -22.22 26.08
C VAL A 72 -22.50 -22.05 26.83
N SER A 73 -23.58 -22.53 26.22
CA SER A 73 -24.90 -22.67 26.86
C SER A 73 -25.55 -23.99 26.49
N VAL A 74 -26.33 -24.57 27.39
CA VAL A 74 -26.97 -25.87 27.18
C VAL A 74 -28.48 -25.69 26.99
N SER A 75 -29.01 -26.32 25.95
CA SER A 75 -30.45 -26.39 25.69
C SER A 75 -30.85 -27.84 25.36
N GLY A 76 -31.45 -28.55 26.33
CA GLY A 76 -31.71 -29.98 26.18
C GLY A 76 -30.42 -30.77 25.96
N ASN A 77 -30.35 -31.50 24.85
CA ASN A 77 -29.19 -32.28 24.41
C ASN A 77 -28.23 -31.50 23.49
N THR A 78 -28.45 -30.22 23.32
CA THR A 78 -27.62 -29.36 22.45
C THR A 78 -26.79 -28.41 23.30
N VAL A 79 -25.47 -28.41 23.13
CA VAL A 79 -24.54 -27.41 23.67
C VAL A 79 -24.25 -26.40 22.56
N ASN A 80 -24.68 -25.16 22.76
CA ASN A 80 -24.37 -24.05 21.89
C ASN A 80 -22.99 -23.48 22.28
N VAL A 81 -22.13 -23.29 21.31
CA VAL A 81 -20.77 -22.75 21.49
C VAL A 81 -20.71 -21.42 20.75
N SER A 82 -20.24 -20.37 21.41
CA SER A 82 -19.97 -19.07 20.81
C SER A 82 -18.52 -18.72 21.00
N VAL A 83 -17.82 -18.31 19.93
CA VAL A 83 -16.43 -17.91 19.97
C VAL A 83 -16.31 -16.43 19.59
N THR A 84 -15.39 -15.73 20.26
CA THR A 84 -15.00 -14.36 19.88
C THR A 84 -14.10 -14.39 18.66
N GLU A 85 -13.92 -13.25 17.99
CA GLU A 85 -12.96 -13.11 16.89
C GLU A 85 -11.53 -13.49 17.33
N ASN A 86 -10.77 -14.10 16.43
CA ASN A 86 -9.37 -14.42 16.61
C ASN A 86 -8.51 -13.53 15.70
N ASP A 87 -8.00 -12.43 16.25
CA ASP A 87 -7.14 -11.47 15.55
C ASP A 87 -5.69 -11.95 15.38
N ASN A 88 -5.35 -13.10 15.95
CA ASN A 88 -4.00 -13.65 15.88
C ASN A 88 -3.84 -14.51 14.63
N VAL A 89 -2.68 -14.44 13.99
CA VAL A 89 -2.32 -15.30 12.83
C VAL A 89 -2.26 -16.79 13.20
N ASN A 90 -2.13 -17.10 14.49
CA ASN A 90 -2.13 -18.48 14.98
C ASN A 90 -3.55 -18.94 15.30
N GLY A 91 -3.90 -20.14 14.90
CA GLY A 91 -5.12 -20.81 15.34
C GLY A 91 -5.08 -21.08 16.85
N ARG A 92 -6.27 -21.21 17.45
CA ARG A 92 -6.43 -21.52 18.88
C ARG A 92 -7.40 -22.66 19.11
N SER A 93 -7.26 -23.33 20.23
CA SER A 93 -8.15 -24.41 20.64
C SER A 93 -8.54 -24.31 22.10
N SER A 94 -9.71 -24.84 22.45
CA SER A 94 -10.23 -24.94 23.79
C SER A 94 -10.86 -26.29 23.99
N LEU A 95 -10.71 -26.87 25.16
CA LEU A 95 -11.40 -28.09 25.52
C LEU A 95 -12.79 -27.75 26.07
N LEU A 96 -13.82 -28.34 25.43
CA LEU A 96 -15.18 -28.33 25.90
C LEU A 96 -15.47 -29.64 26.63
N THR A 97 -15.74 -29.55 27.93
CA THR A 97 -16.14 -30.69 28.73
C THR A 97 -17.65 -30.67 28.93
N ILE A 98 -18.32 -31.73 28.49
CA ILE A 98 -19.78 -31.91 28.61
C ILE A 98 -20.03 -33.08 29.58
N LYS A 99 -20.83 -32.85 30.60
CA LYS A 99 -21.10 -33.82 31.70
C LYS A 99 -22.57 -34.18 31.78
N ASN A 100 -22.80 -35.45 32.13
CA ASN A 100 -24.10 -35.96 32.58
C ASN A 100 -23.85 -36.72 33.88
N GLY A 101 -24.16 -36.11 35.04
CA GLY A 101 -23.82 -36.65 36.32
C GLY A 101 -22.30 -36.80 36.52
N SER A 102 -21.85 -38.05 36.79
CA SER A 102 -20.42 -38.38 36.91
C SER A 102 -19.70 -38.59 35.60
N ASP A 103 -20.44 -38.85 34.50
CA ASP A 103 -19.87 -39.12 33.21
C ASP A 103 -19.60 -37.84 32.40
N SER A 104 -18.59 -37.91 31.53
CA SER A 104 -18.22 -36.76 30.72
C SER A 104 -17.72 -37.19 29.34
N VAL A 105 -17.90 -36.29 28.38
CA VAL A 105 -17.27 -36.34 27.05
C VAL A 105 -16.59 -35.02 26.76
N ASN A 106 -15.43 -35.09 26.11
CA ASN A 106 -14.65 -33.94 25.75
C ASN A 106 -14.70 -33.73 24.23
N VAL A 107 -14.85 -32.46 23.84
CA VAL A 107 -14.83 -32.00 22.45
C VAL A 107 -13.83 -30.88 22.33
N THR A 108 -13.01 -30.89 21.30
CA THR A 108 -12.07 -29.78 21.03
C THR A 108 -12.76 -28.72 20.16
N ILE A 109 -12.91 -27.53 20.70
CA ILE A 109 -13.29 -26.33 19.95
C ILE A 109 -12.00 -25.84 19.26
N GLN A 110 -12.07 -25.61 17.95
CA GLN A 110 -10.96 -25.10 17.17
C GLN A 110 -11.36 -23.82 16.45
N GLN A 111 -10.47 -22.83 16.44
CA GLN A 111 -10.66 -21.62 15.65
C GLN A 111 -9.37 -21.32 14.89
N ARG A 112 -9.49 -21.10 13.57
CA ARG A 112 -8.39 -20.75 12.70
C ARG A 112 -7.82 -19.39 13.07
N GLY A 113 -6.56 -19.18 12.74
CA GLY A 113 -5.94 -17.87 12.82
C GLY A 113 -6.43 -16.94 11.70
N PHE A 114 -6.23 -15.65 11.92
CA PHE A 114 -6.48 -14.60 10.94
C PHE A 114 -5.58 -14.79 9.71
N VAL A 115 -6.18 -14.71 8.52
CA VAL A 115 -5.47 -14.71 7.24
C VAL A 115 -5.99 -13.56 6.40
N PHE A 116 -5.08 -12.67 6.03
CA PHE A 116 -5.33 -11.63 5.05
C PHE A 116 -4.07 -11.39 4.22
N ARG A 117 -4.22 -11.42 2.90
CA ARG A 117 -3.16 -11.06 1.96
C ARG A 117 -3.81 -10.45 0.72
N LEU A 118 -3.41 -9.25 0.40
CA LEU A 118 -3.79 -8.54 -0.81
C LEU A 118 -2.53 -8.28 -1.64
N ASP A 119 -2.50 -8.77 -2.88
CA ASP A 119 -1.38 -8.59 -3.81
C ASP A 119 -1.49 -7.27 -4.59
N ALA A 120 -1.86 -6.18 -3.91
CA ALA A 120 -1.98 -4.85 -4.48
C ALA A 120 -1.00 -3.88 -3.82
N GLY A 121 -0.33 -3.08 -4.66
CA GLY A 121 0.41 -1.89 -4.25
C GLY A 121 -0.33 -0.63 -4.68
N SER A 122 0.39 0.50 -4.78
CA SER A 122 -0.16 1.72 -5.39
C SER A 122 -0.52 1.47 -6.86
N ILE A 123 -1.61 2.11 -7.30
CA ILE A 123 -2.12 2.02 -8.66
C ILE A 123 -1.86 3.36 -9.35
N THR A 124 -1.15 3.32 -10.47
CA THR A 124 -0.99 4.48 -11.36
C THR A 124 -1.46 4.09 -12.75
N THR A 125 -2.32 4.91 -13.33
CA THR A 125 -2.90 4.65 -14.65
C THR A 125 -3.00 5.94 -15.47
N ASP A 126 -3.26 5.77 -16.78
CA ASP A 126 -3.70 6.85 -17.66
C ASP A 126 -5.13 7.32 -17.33
N ASP A 127 -5.62 8.30 -18.08
CA ASP A 127 -6.93 8.93 -17.86
C ASP A 127 -8.13 8.10 -18.31
N ASP A 128 -7.92 6.95 -18.94
CA ASP A 128 -9.02 6.11 -19.41
C ASP A 128 -9.77 5.43 -18.24
N ALA A 129 -11.06 5.19 -18.45
CA ALA A 129 -11.84 4.36 -17.55
C ALA A 129 -11.32 2.91 -17.58
N GLN A 130 -11.03 2.34 -16.43
CA GLN A 130 -10.47 1.00 -16.36
C GLN A 130 -10.77 0.28 -15.05
N GLU A 131 -10.61 -1.04 -15.09
CA GLU A 131 -10.67 -1.92 -13.92
C GLU A 131 -9.32 -2.61 -13.72
N LYS A 132 -8.86 -2.63 -12.48
CA LYS A 132 -7.69 -3.39 -12.03
C LYS A 132 -8.14 -4.47 -11.06
N SER A 133 -7.60 -5.68 -11.21
CA SER A 133 -7.94 -6.82 -10.37
C SER A 133 -6.69 -7.39 -9.72
N PHE A 134 -6.75 -7.64 -8.42
CA PHE A 134 -5.64 -8.12 -7.59
C PHE A 134 -6.05 -9.39 -6.87
N GLY A 135 -5.09 -10.28 -6.64
CA GLY A 135 -5.32 -11.49 -5.85
C GLY A 135 -5.56 -11.14 -4.38
N LEU A 136 -6.58 -11.75 -3.80
CA LEU A 136 -6.97 -11.60 -2.40
C LEU A 136 -7.11 -12.99 -1.76
N ILE A 137 -6.49 -13.16 -0.60
CA ILE A 137 -6.66 -14.34 0.26
C ILE A 137 -7.12 -13.83 1.62
N HIS A 138 -8.28 -14.27 2.07
CA HIS A 138 -8.81 -13.88 3.38
C HIS A 138 -9.71 -14.97 3.97
N ASN A 139 -9.85 -14.98 5.27
CA ASN A 139 -10.80 -15.80 6.02
C ASN A 139 -11.61 -14.98 7.03
N THR A 140 -11.67 -13.67 6.82
CA THR A 140 -12.43 -12.71 7.63
C THR A 140 -13.18 -11.77 6.69
N ASP A 141 -14.17 -11.04 7.22
CA ASP A 141 -14.86 -9.99 6.49
C ASP A 141 -13.91 -8.84 6.19
N VAL A 142 -14.00 -8.32 4.97
CA VAL A 142 -13.22 -7.17 4.54
C VAL A 142 -14.16 -6.03 4.21
N SER A 143 -14.02 -4.92 4.90
CA SER A 143 -14.73 -3.69 4.59
C SER A 143 -13.88 -2.78 3.70
N ILE A 144 -14.53 -2.10 2.75
CA ILE A 144 -13.86 -1.24 1.77
C ILE A 144 -14.54 0.14 1.79
N LYS A 145 -13.71 1.19 1.68
CA LYS A 145 -14.15 2.57 1.51
C LYS A 145 -13.22 3.28 0.54
N THR A 146 -13.77 4.11 -0.34
CA THR A 146 -13.00 4.95 -1.25
C THR A 146 -13.07 6.42 -0.84
N SER A 147 -12.01 7.18 -1.16
CA SER A 147 -11.92 8.60 -0.82
C SER A 147 -12.57 9.52 -1.85
N ALA A 148 -12.98 9.01 -3.01
CA ALA A 148 -13.48 9.82 -4.12
C ALA A 148 -14.53 9.05 -4.95
N ASP A 149 -15.47 9.77 -5.53
CA ASP A 149 -16.61 9.19 -6.28
C ASP A 149 -16.20 8.56 -7.63
N TRP A 150 -15.07 8.98 -8.19
CA TRP A 150 -14.54 8.42 -9.42
C TRP A 150 -13.83 7.07 -9.24
N LEU A 151 -13.67 6.64 -7.99
CA LEU A 151 -12.96 5.45 -7.56
C LEU A 151 -13.93 4.55 -6.80
N THR A 152 -14.06 3.30 -7.24
CA THR A 152 -14.83 2.29 -6.51
C THR A 152 -13.99 1.02 -6.35
N ALA A 153 -14.27 0.24 -5.31
CA ALA A 153 -13.64 -1.06 -5.14
C ALA A 153 -14.61 -2.08 -4.55
N ALA A 154 -14.42 -3.33 -4.92
CA ALA A 154 -15.25 -4.45 -4.49
C ALA A 154 -14.44 -5.75 -4.42
N ILE A 155 -14.94 -6.70 -3.63
CA ILE A 155 -14.42 -8.07 -3.59
C ILE A 155 -15.35 -8.96 -4.41
N ASP A 156 -14.76 -9.78 -5.28
CA ASP A 156 -15.42 -10.78 -6.09
C ASP A 156 -14.67 -12.11 -5.97
N GLY A 157 -15.10 -12.96 -5.05
CA GLY A 157 -14.39 -14.18 -4.68
C GLY A 157 -12.98 -13.88 -4.14
N ASP A 158 -11.97 -14.46 -4.77
CA ASP A 158 -10.54 -14.25 -4.42
C ASP A 158 -9.92 -13.04 -5.16
N SER A 159 -10.73 -12.11 -5.66
CA SER A 159 -10.28 -10.94 -6.40
C SER A 159 -10.72 -9.65 -5.72
N PHE A 160 -9.75 -8.74 -5.54
CA PHE A 160 -9.99 -7.36 -5.14
C PHE A 160 -9.99 -6.49 -6.40
N LYS A 161 -11.14 -5.94 -6.76
CA LYS A 161 -11.34 -5.15 -7.97
C LYS A 161 -11.39 -3.67 -7.63
N VAL A 162 -10.65 -2.88 -8.39
CA VAL A 162 -10.65 -1.41 -8.31
C VAL A 162 -11.06 -0.86 -9.66
N THR A 163 -12.13 -0.08 -9.69
CA THR A 163 -12.70 0.50 -10.91
C THR A 163 -12.57 2.02 -10.87
N LEU A 164 -12.06 2.59 -11.97
CA LEU A 164 -11.88 4.02 -12.17
C LEU A 164 -12.73 4.49 -13.34
N THR A 165 -13.39 5.63 -13.18
CA THR A 165 -14.00 6.34 -14.32
C THR A 165 -12.93 7.06 -15.14
N ALA A 166 -13.24 7.52 -16.35
CA ALA A 166 -12.33 8.36 -17.12
C ALA A 166 -12.03 9.69 -16.38
N ASN A 167 -10.79 10.18 -16.52
CA ASN A 167 -10.38 11.47 -15.97
C ASN A 167 -10.48 12.57 -17.05
N ASP A 168 -11.55 13.32 -17.04
CA ASP A 168 -11.78 14.46 -17.94
C ASP A 168 -11.45 15.83 -17.30
N THR A 169 -10.79 15.83 -16.14
CA THR A 169 -10.58 17.04 -15.33
C THR A 169 -9.47 17.96 -15.82
N LYS A 170 -8.64 17.52 -16.79
CA LYS A 170 -7.43 18.20 -17.29
C LYS A 170 -6.33 18.42 -16.22
N HIS A 171 -6.35 17.64 -15.17
CA HIS A 171 -5.31 17.58 -14.14
C HIS A 171 -5.22 16.17 -13.56
N LEU A 172 -4.07 15.84 -13.02
CA LEU A 172 -3.94 14.58 -12.31
C LEU A 172 -4.92 14.53 -11.13
N ARG A 173 -5.40 13.33 -10.83
CA ARG A 173 -6.20 13.11 -9.63
C ARG A 173 -5.67 11.92 -8.84
N SER A 174 -5.80 12.01 -7.52
CA SER A 174 -5.39 10.94 -6.62
C SER A 174 -6.48 10.64 -5.60
N GLY A 175 -6.52 9.40 -5.18
CA GLY A 175 -7.46 8.93 -4.17
C GLY A 175 -6.93 7.69 -3.48
N TYR A 176 -7.70 7.19 -2.52
CA TYR A 176 -7.34 6.03 -1.72
C TYR A 176 -8.48 5.02 -1.67
N VAL A 177 -8.13 3.76 -1.77
CA VAL A 177 -8.98 2.65 -1.39
C VAL A 177 -8.54 2.19 -0.01
N TYR A 178 -9.33 2.50 1.01
CA TYR A 178 -9.13 2.03 2.38
C TYR A 178 -9.79 0.66 2.54
N TYR A 179 -9.13 -0.24 3.22
CA TYR A 179 -9.70 -1.54 3.56
C TYR A 179 -9.35 -1.94 4.97
N THR A 180 -10.28 -2.67 5.59
CA THR A 180 -10.12 -3.21 6.94
C THR A 180 -10.53 -4.67 6.91
N ALA A 181 -9.66 -5.54 7.43
CA ALA A 181 -9.85 -6.97 7.56
C ALA A 181 -9.56 -7.37 9.01
N GLY A 182 -10.59 -7.65 9.81
CA GLY A 182 -10.43 -7.79 11.25
C GLY A 182 -9.82 -6.53 11.88
N ALA A 183 -8.72 -6.68 12.62
CA ALA A 183 -7.97 -5.57 13.21
C ALA A 183 -6.96 -4.91 12.25
N TYR A 184 -6.72 -5.48 11.05
CA TYR A 184 -5.77 -4.94 10.07
C TYR A 184 -6.45 -3.88 9.20
N THR A 185 -5.84 -2.69 9.11
CA THR A 185 -6.31 -1.58 8.27
C THR A 185 -5.14 -1.05 7.44
N ASP A 186 -5.37 -0.85 6.15
CA ASP A 186 -4.39 -0.26 5.23
C ASP A 186 -5.11 0.43 4.06
N SER A 187 -4.34 1.00 3.12
CA SER A 187 -4.88 1.69 1.96
C SER A 187 -4.03 1.49 0.71
N ILE A 188 -4.67 1.56 -0.44
CA ILE A 188 -4.04 1.61 -1.76
C ILE A 188 -4.18 3.03 -2.27
N ARG A 189 -3.05 3.70 -2.55
CA ARG A 189 -3.05 4.98 -3.27
C ARG A 189 -3.33 4.72 -4.74
N VAL A 190 -4.24 5.48 -5.32
CA VAL A 190 -4.61 5.44 -6.74
C VAL A 190 -4.35 6.79 -7.35
N VAL A 191 -3.58 6.83 -8.43
CA VAL A 191 -3.29 8.04 -9.20
C VAL A 191 -3.67 7.80 -10.65
N GLN A 192 -4.35 8.77 -11.25
CA GLN A 192 -4.75 8.76 -12.64
C GLN A 192 -4.30 10.07 -13.30
N TYR A 193 -3.53 9.95 -14.39
CA TYR A 193 -3.00 11.10 -15.10
C TYR A 193 -2.55 10.74 -16.52
N ASP A 194 -2.59 11.74 -17.40
CA ASP A 194 -1.89 11.76 -18.68
C ASP A 194 -0.78 12.82 -18.62
N PHE A 195 0.44 12.44 -19.03
CA PHE A 195 1.58 13.35 -18.91
C PHE A 195 1.40 14.63 -19.71
N GLU A 196 1.01 14.50 -20.99
CA GLU A 196 0.91 15.64 -21.91
C GLU A 196 -0.25 16.57 -21.52
N LYS A 197 -1.33 16.02 -21.00
CA LYS A 197 -2.54 16.76 -20.63
C LYS A 197 -2.43 17.39 -19.23
N ASP A 198 -1.91 16.63 -18.27
CA ASP A 198 -2.04 16.97 -16.85
C ASP A 198 -0.77 17.57 -16.24
N LEU A 199 0.40 17.26 -16.79
CA LEU A 199 1.69 17.66 -16.22
C LEU A 199 2.50 18.57 -17.13
N ALA A 200 2.51 18.32 -18.44
CA ALA A 200 3.28 19.09 -19.41
C ALA A 200 2.65 20.47 -19.68
N GLY A 201 3.48 21.39 -20.18
CA GLY A 201 3.07 22.73 -20.61
C GLY A 201 3.67 23.84 -19.75
N ASP A 202 3.08 25.03 -19.87
CA ASP A 202 3.56 26.22 -19.20
C ASP A 202 3.37 26.12 -17.70
N CYS A 203 4.41 26.48 -16.96
CA CYS A 203 4.49 26.42 -15.52
C CYS A 203 5.42 27.51 -14.99
N ILE A 204 5.58 27.60 -13.69
CA ILE A 204 6.58 28.45 -13.05
C ILE A 204 7.45 27.63 -12.12
N LEU A 205 8.76 27.91 -12.17
CA LEU A 205 9.70 27.44 -11.16
C LEU A 205 9.89 28.56 -10.14
N LEU A 206 9.57 28.30 -8.90
CA LEU A 206 9.67 29.28 -7.83
C LEU A 206 10.46 28.76 -6.65
N GLY A 207 10.93 29.69 -5.82
CA GLY A 207 11.67 29.40 -4.59
C GLY A 207 12.13 30.70 -3.93
N THR A 208 12.80 30.57 -2.80
CA THR A 208 13.40 31.70 -2.08
C THR A 208 14.83 31.86 -2.51
N ASN A 209 15.21 33.07 -2.95
CA ASN A 209 16.59 33.40 -3.32
C ASN A 209 17.53 33.22 -2.12
N THR A 210 18.48 32.31 -2.25
CA THR A 210 19.42 32.00 -1.16
C THR A 210 20.36 33.15 -0.79
N SER A 211 20.45 34.21 -1.60
CA SER A 211 21.37 35.35 -1.36
C SER A 211 20.67 36.51 -0.65
N ASN A 212 19.38 36.75 -0.87
CA ASN A 212 18.69 37.93 -0.31
C ASN A 212 17.38 37.63 0.38
N GLY A 213 16.90 36.37 0.32
CA GLY A 213 15.64 35.91 0.92
C GLY A 213 14.37 36.36 0.19
N GLU A 214 14.48 36.95 -1.01
CA GLU A 214 13.34 37.33 -1.81
C GLU A 214 12.75 36.14 -2.58
N GLN A 215 11.45 36.19 -2.85
CA GLN A 215 10.82 35.21 -3.72
C GLN A 215 11.28 35.37 -5.16
N VAL A 216 11.65 34.29 -5.81
CA VAL A 216 11.98 34.21 -7.24
C VAL A 216 10.90 33.41 -7.93
N VAL A 217 10.45 33.92 -9.07
CA VAL A 217 9.49 33.27 -9.96
C VAL A 217 10.08 33.28 -11.36
N LEU A 218 10.33 32.11 -11.91
CA LEU A 218 10.83 31.92 -13.27
C LEU A 218 9.74 31.30 -14.13
N GLY A 219 9.48 31.90 -15.30
CA GLY A 219 8.65 31.24 -16.32
C GLY A 219 9.34 29.93 -16.75
N ALA A 220 8.55 28.90 -16.97
CA ALA A 220 9.08 27.60 -17.39
C ALA A 220 8.09 26.86 -18.29
N THR A 221 8.57 25.92 -19.09
CA THR A 221 7.73 24.98 -19.85
C THR A 221 8.22 23.56 -19.59
N PHE A 222 7.37 22.71 -19.03
CA PHE A 222 7.70 21.31 -18.77
C PHE A 222 7.25 20.45 -19.93
N SER A 223 8.16 19.64 -20.47
CA SER A 223 7.88 18.81 -21.65
C SER A 223 8.70 17.50 -21.67
N TYR A 224 8.28 16.57 -22.52
CA TYR A 224 9.08 15.39 -22.87
C TYR A 224 9.68 15.58 -24.27
N ASP A 225 11.00 15.71 -24.34
CA ASP A 225 11.72 15.77 -25.61
C ASP A 225 11.94 14.37 -26.19
N LYS A 226 11.17 14.05 -27.22
CA LYS A 226 11.23 12.75 -27.91
C LYS A 226 12.56 12.51 -28.62
N ALA A 227 13.29 13.57 -29.01
CA ALA A 227 14.56 13.45 -29.71
C ALA A 227 15.69 12.99 -28.80
N THR A 228 15.69 13.48 -27.56
CA THR A 228 16.69 13.13 -26.53
C THR A 228 16.20 12.10 -25.54
N SER A 229 14.89 11.78 -25.54
CA SER A 229 14.21 10.93 -24.57
C SER A 229 14.36 11.44 -23.13
N LYS A 230 14.28 12.76 -22.96
CA LYS A 230 14.44 13.45 -21.67
C LYS A 230 13.20 14.26 -21.32
N TYR A 231 12.92 14.36 -20.04
CA TYR A 231 12.01 15.34 -19.49
C TYR A 231 12.77 16.64 -19.28
N VAL A 232 12.22 17.74 -19.78
CA VAL A 232 12.93 19.01 -19.84
C VAL A 232 12.06 20.11 -19.28
N LEU A 233 12.67 20.95 -18.44
CA LEU A 233 12.14 22.22 -18.01
C LEU A 233 12.89 23.32 -18.75
N ASP A 234 12.27 23.85 -19.81
CA ASP A 234 12.79 25.03 -20.49
C ASP A 234 12.56 26.27 -19.61
N LEU A 235 13.59 27.13 -19.51
CA LEU A 235 13.58 28.36 -18.72
C LEU A 235 13.73 29.59 -19.65
N PRO A 236 12.63 30.05 -20.25
CA PRO A 236 12.67 31.06 -21.32
C PRO A 236 13.16 32.44 -20.88
N ASP A 237 13.17 32.71 -19.55
CA ASP A 237 13.79 33.94 -19.02
C ASP A 237 15.31 33.98 -19.24
N PHE A 238 15.91 32.83 -19.60
CA PHE A 238 17.32 32.70 -19.94
C PHE A 238 17.46 32.09 -21.34
N THR A 239 18.42 32.56 -22.13
CA THR A 239 18.61 32.05 -23.48
C THR A 239 19.05 30.57 -23.46
N ASP A 240 18.24 29.70 -24.05
CA ASP A 240 18.50 28.27 -24.27
C ASP A 240 18.78 27.43 -23.01
N TRP A 241 18.31 27.88 -21.84
CA TRP A 241 18.50 27.09 -20.63
C TRP A 241 17.46 25.95 -20.51
N LYS A 242 17.99 24.74 -20.30
CA LYS A 242 17.18 23.51 -20.19
C LYS A 242 17.63 22.70 -19.01
N LEU A 243 16.81 22.64 -18.00
CA LEU A 243 17.02 21.77 -16.84
C LEU A 243 16.40 20.39 -17.14
N HIS A 244 17.22 19.34 -17.10
CA HIS A 244 16.74 17.98 -17.33
C HIS A 244 16.26 17.36 -16.01
N LEU A 245 15.02 16.86 -16.04
CA LEU A 245 14.41 16.23 -14.89
C LEU A 245 14.42 14.70 -15.02
N GLY A 246 14.64 14.01 -13.92
CA GLY A 246 14.21 12.63 -13.81
C GLY A 246 12.69 12.60 -13.65
N PHE A 247 12.02 11.63 -14.25
CA PHE A 247 10.59 11.44 -14.09
C PHE A 247 10.26 9.98 -13.84
N ASN A 248 9.44 9.73 -12.84
CA ASN A 248 8.94 8.40 -12.51
C ASN A 248 7.45 8.31 -12.85
N ALA A 249 7.13 7.60 -13.93
CA ALA A 249 5.76 7.44 -14.38
C ALA A 249 4.91 6.52 -13.49
N SER A 250 5.54 5.64 -12.73
CA SER A 250 4.81 4.71 -11.84
C SER A 250 4.30 5.40 -10.57
N VAL A 251 4.96 6.49 -10.17
CA VAL A 251 4.50 7.43 -9.14
C VAL A 251 4.82 8.79 -9.71
N PRO A 252 3.83 9.55 -10.25
CA PRO A 252 4.12 10.78 -10.98
C PRO A 252 4.90 11.74 -10.09
N SER A 253 6.23 11.67 -10.27
CA SER A 253 7.20 12.43 -9.49
C SER A 253 8.33 12.88 -10.39
N ALA A 254 8.99 13.98 -10.03
CA ALA A 254 10.15 14.46 -10.74
C ALA A 254 11.33 14.66 -9.80
N SER A 255 12.53 14.60 -10.37
CA SER A 255 13.80 14.81 -9.65
C SER A 255 14.66 15.82 -10.39
N ILE A 256 15.28 16.70 -9.65
CA ILE A 256 16.33 17.60 -10.13
C ILE A 256 17.67 17.05 -9.65
N TYR A 257 18.58 16.82 -10.58
CA TYR A 257 19.93 16.32 -10.29
C TYR A 257 20.94 17.44 -10.26
N ALA A 258 21.98 17.31 -9.43
CA ALA A 258 23.17 18.12 -9.57
C ALA A 258 23.98 17.69 -10.81
N ALA A 259 24.88 18.56 -11.26
CA ALA A 259 25.76 18.36 -12.40
C ALA A 259 25.07 18.32 -13.78
N ASP A 260 23.82 18.75 -13.91
CA ASP A 260 23.20 18.95 -15.22
C ASP A 260 23.69 20.27 -15.83
N GLN A 261 24.27 20.21 -17.03
CA GLN A 261 24.62 21.39 -17.80
C GLN A 261 23.38 21.96 -18.44
N ILE A 262 22.87 23.06 -17.93
CA ILE A 262 21.57 23.63 -18.30
C ILE A 262 21.67 24.71 -19.39
N GLY A 263 22.85 25.29 -19.60
CA GLY A 263 23.05 26.33 -20.59
C GLY A 263 24.39 27.07 -20.44
N GLU A 264 24.45 28.27 -20.99
CA GLU A 264 25.62 29.16 -20.91
C GLU A 264 25.18 30.57 -20.48
N TYR A 265 26.11 31.32 -19.84
CA TYR A 265 25.91 32.70 -19.47
C TYR A 265 27.23 33.45 -19.56
N ASN A 266 27.29 34.49 -20.42
CA ASN A 266 28.48 35.32 -20.65
C ASN A 266 29.74 34.51 -21.01
N GLY A 267 29.61 33.38 -21.71
CA GLY A 267 30.73 32.53 -22.12
C GLY A 267 31.17 31.51 -21.07
N ASP A 268 30.49 31.43 -19.95
CA ASP A 268 30.65 30.38 -18.94
C ASP A 268 29.51 29.38 -19.00
N TYR A 269 29.79 28.15 -18.60
CA TYR A 269 28.79 27.07 -18.53
C TYR A 269 28.00 27.20 -17.24
N VAL A 270 26.67 27.00 -17.35
CA VAL A 270 25.75 26.98 -16.21
C VAL A 270 25.39 25.55 -15.89
N PHE A 271 25.59 25.18 -14.63
CA PHE A 271 25.22 23.86 -14.13
C PHE A 271 24.23 23.96 -12.99
N SER A 272 23.31 22.99 -12.91
CA SER A 272 22.58 22.74 -11.69
C SER A 272 23.53 22.21 -10.62
N THR A 273 23.42 22.72 -9.43
CA THR A 273 24.09 22.20 -8.24
C THR A 273 23.10 22.20 -7.09
N LEU A 274 23.37 21.41 -6.09
CA LEU A 274 22.49 21.27 -4.94
C LEU A 274 23.19 21.69 -3.66
N TRP A 275 22.47 22.33 -2.77
CA TRP A 275 23.00 22.96 -1.58
C TRP A 275 22.35 22.41 -0.32
N ASP A 276 23.19 22.03 0.63
CA ASP A 276 22.80 21.67 1.97
C ASP A 276 22.54 22.93 2.80
N LEU A 277 21.31 23.09 3.29
CA LEU A 277 20.90 24.28 4.03
C LEU A 277 21.50 24.34 5.45
N ASP A 278 21.82 23.20 6.06
CA ASP A 278 22.23 23.13 7.46
C ASP A 278 23.72 23.45 7.63
N GLN A 279 24.54 22.84 6.76
CA GLN A 279 26.00 22.93 6.88
C GLN A 279 26.67 23.82 5.82
N GLY A 280 25.90 24.21 4.79
CA GLY A 280 26.37 25.09 3.74
C GLY A 280 27.29 24.41 2.73
N TYR A 281 27.15 23.13 2.49
CA TYR A 281 27.92 22.40 1.48
C TYR A 281 27.23 22.41 0.12
N LEU A 282 28.05 22.44 -0.92
CA LEU A 282 27.64 22.41 -2.32
C LEU A 282 27.95 21.06 -2.95
N SER A 283 26.97 20.43 -3.59
CA SER A 283 27.19 19.25 -4.40
C SER A 283 27.01 19.55 -5.89
N TRP A 284 27.94 19.05 -6.69
CA TRP A 284 27.83 18.87 -8.13
C TRP A 284 28.06 17.42 -8.53
N SER A 285 27.66 16.49 -7.68
CA SER A 285 27.66 15.05 -8.00
C SER A 285 26.34 14.70 -8.66
N SER A 286 26.39 14.09 -9.84
CA SER A 286 25.19 13.65 -10.56
C SER A 286 24.38 12.54 -9.85
N SER A 287 24.90 12.00 -8.75
CA SER A 287 24.16 11.08 -7.88
C SER A 287 23.29 11.79 -6.84
N VAL A 288 23.47 13.10 -6.65
CA VAL A 288 22.70 13.89 -5.68
C VAL A 288 21.51 14.53 -6.38
N SER A 289 20.35 14.42 -5.79
CA SER A 289 19.11 14.97 -6.32
C SER A 289 18.17 15.41 -5.21
N ILE A 290 17.21 16.22 -5.58
CA ILE A 290 15.97 16.52 -4.83
C ILE A 290 14.79 16.05 -5.65
N SER A 291 13.71 15.64 -5.01
CA SER A 291 12.54 15.10 -5.73
C SER A 291 11.24 15.41 -5.01
N GLY A 292 10.14 15.24 -5.71
CA GLY A 292 8.80 15.31 -5.15
C GLY A 292 7.76 14.66 -6.02
N ASP A 293 6.58 14.46 -5.47
CA ASP A 293 5.42 13.93 -6.17
C ASP A 293 4.58 15.08 -6.73
N PHE A 294 4.05 14.92 -7.94
CA PHE A 294 3.05 15.82 -8.46
C PHE A 294 1.74 15.67 -7.68
N GLN A 295 1.16 16.80 -7.31
CA GLN A 295 -0.09 16.91 -6.59
C GLN A 295 -0.97 17.97 -7.23
N TYR A 296 -2.28 17.87 -7.02
CA TYR A 296 -3.24 18.89 -7.45
C TYR A 296 -3.93 19.51 -6.25
N ASP A 297 -3.94 20.86 -6.20
CA ASP A 297 -4.69 21.62 -5.21
C ASP A 297 -6.03 22.05 -5.82
N GLU A 298 -7.11 21.44 -5.34
CA GLU A 298 -8.47 21.70 -5.80
C GLU A 298 -8.95 23.12 -5.49
N ALA A 299 -8.46 23.71 -4.39
CA ALA A 299 -8.87 25.05 -3.99
C ALA A 299 -8.20 26.13 -4.84
N GLN A 300 -6.95 25.92 -5.22
CA GLN A 300 -6.17 26.87 -6.03
C GLN A 300 -6.18 26.55 -7.52
N LYS A 301 -6.68 25.36 -7.91
CA LYS A 301 -6.71 24.88 -9.30
C LYS A 301 -5.33 24.79 -9.94
N VAL A 302 -4.35 24.30 -9.18
CA VAL A 302 -2.96 24.19 -9.63
C VAL A 302 -2.41 22.78 -9.42
N THR A 303 -1.63 22.31 -10.39
CA THR A 303 -0.77 21.14 -10.23
C THR A 303 0.60 21.63 -9.77
N TYR A 304 1.14 21.01 -8.73
CA TYR A 304 2.41 21.44 -8.14
C TYR A 304 3.29 20.27 -7.72
N ILE A 305 4.57 20.55 -7.54
CA ILE A 305 5.57 19.65 -6.96
C ILE A 305 6.54 20.46 -6.11
N TYR A 306 6.72 20.06 -4.86
CA TYR A 306 7.82 20.53 -4.01
C TYR A 306 9.01 19.60 -4.18
N PHE A 307 10.19 20.18 -4.46
CA PHE A 307 11.42 19.42 -4.54
C PHE A 307 12.10 19.44 -3.19
N GLU A 308 12.14 18.30 -2.53
CA GLU A 308 12.67 18.11 -1.19
C GLU A 308 13.85 17.14 -1.20
N ASP A 309 14.58 17.12 -0.09
CA ASP A 309 15.64 16.13 0.13
C ASP A 309 15.07 14.70 0.06
N ASN A 310 15.68 13.88 -0.77
CA ASN A 310 15.30 12.49 -0.96
C ASN A 310 16.31 11.49 -0.38
N GLY A 311 17.25 11.99 0.43
CA GLY A 311 18.30 11.19 1.07
C GLY A 311 19.40 10.72 0.12
N SER A 312 19.47 11.23 -1.12
CA SER A 312 20.50 10.87 -2.10
C SER A 312 21.90 11.31 -1.67
N TRP A 313 22.00 12.28 -0.78
CA TRP A 313 23.25 12.74 -0.17
C TRP A 313 23.23 12.47 1.33
N SER A 314 23.67 11.29 1.71
CA SER A 314 23.60 10.81 3.10
C SER A 314 24.32 11.76 4.08
N GLY A 315 23.61 12.18 5.13
CA GLY A 315 24.11 13.06 6.19
C GLY A 315 24.01 14.55 5.88
N TYR A 316 23.36 14.93 4.78
CA TYR A 316 23.11 16.32 4.39
C TYR A 316 21.62 16.55 4.18
N ASN A 317 21.16 17.80 4.40
CA ASN A 317 19.80 18.25 4.19
C ASN A 317 19.73 19.13 2.93
N VAL A 318 19.43 18.51 1.80
CA VAL A 318 19.46 19.18 0.49
C VAL A 318 18.16 19.97 0.28
N GLY A 319 18.25 21.28 0.47
CA GLY A 319 17.06 22.15 0.43
C GLY A 319 17.11 23.27 -0.61
N ALA A 320 18.19 23.38 -1.42
CA ALA A 320 18.24 24.40 -2.45
C ALA A 320 18.83 23.91 -3.77
N LEU A 321 18.17 24.32 -4.87
CA LEU A 321 18.68 24.26 -6.24
C LEU A 321 19.51 25.52 -6.51
N ARG A 322 20.69 25.34 -7.06
CA ARG A 322 21.57 26.48 -7.43
C ARG A 322 22.01 26.36 -8.87
N PHE A 323 22.02 27.46 -9.56
CA PHE A 323 22.61 27.65 -10.87
C PHE A 323 23.95 28.27 -10.70
N GLU A 324 25.03 27.50 -10.95
CA GLU A 324 26.41 27.88 -10.72
C GLU A 324 27.16 28.01 -12.04
N LEU A 325 28.08 28.99 -12.08
CA LEU A 325 28.93 29.26 -13.24
C LEU A 325 30.23 28.48 -13.15
N PHE A 326 30.61 27.86 -14.27
CA PHE A 326 31.88 27.14 -14.44
C PHE A 326 32.57 27.58 -15.73
N SER A 327 33.89 27.74 -15.68
CA SER A 327 34.73 28.06 -16.86
C SER A 327 34.98 26.87 -17.79
N SER A 328 34.48 25.67 -17.43
CA SER A 328 34.69 24.41 -18.14
C SER A 328 33.51 23.50 -17.94
N THR A 329 33.27 22.62 -18.90
CA THR A 329 32.30 21.51 -18.77
C THR A 329 32.75 20.42 -17.81
N THR A 330 34.02 20.40 -17.42
CA THR A 330 34.54 19.52 -16.36
C THR A 330 34.41 20.23 -15.02
N LEU A 331 33.47 19.73 -14.21
CA LEU A 331 33.19 20.31 -12.90
C LEU A 331 34.37 20.10 -11.91
N SER A 332 34.84 21.19 -11.37
CA SER A 332 35.90 21.20 -10.33
C SER A 332 35.83 22.49 -9.53
N GLY A 333 36.41 22.51 -8.35
CA GLY A 333 36.54 23.74 -7.54
C GLY A 333 37.33 24.85 -8.25
N ALA A 334 38.33 24.48 -9.06
CA ALA A 334 39.12 25.45 -9.84
C ALA A 334 38.33 26.02 -11.05
N ALA A 335 37.41 25.28 -11.61
CA ALA A 335 36.57 25.75 -12.72
C ALA A 335 35.36 26.56 -12.22
N ARG A 336 34.93 26.39 -10.98
CA ARG A 336 33.79 27.10 -10.39
C ARG A 336 34.06 28.59 -10.29
N LYS A 337 33.19 29.41 -10.84
CA LYS A 337 33.24 30.87 -10.79
C LYS A 337 32.30 31.49 -9.75
N GLY A 338 31.20 30.86 -9.43
CA GLY A 338 30.29 31.30 -8.38
C GLY A 338 28.85 31.06 -8.67
N LEU A 339 28.00 31.49 -7.74
CA LEU A 339 26.56 31.41 -7.81
C LEU A 339 26.02 32.49 -8.75
N LEU A 340 25.13 32.07 -9.67
CA LEU A 340 24.33 32.96 -10.46
C LEU A 340 22.94 33.17 -9.82
N LEU A 341 22.27 32.10 -9.46
CA LEU A 341 20.98 32.12 -8.79
C LEU A 341 20.82 30.87 -7.90
N GLY A 342 20.31 31.05 -6.69
CA GLY A 342 19.96 29.95 -5.80
C GLY A 342 18.51 30.04 -5.36
N LEU A 343 17.81 28.92 -5.39
CA LEU A 343 16.41 28.76 -5.02
C LEU A 343 16.30 27.76 -3.87
N ALA A 344 16.06 28.25 -2.66
CA ALA A 344 15.68 27.40 -1.53
C ALA A 344 14.22 27.01 -1.66
N GLU A 345 13.88 25.80 -1.22
CA GLU A 345 12.53 25.24 -1.29
C GLU A 345 11.94 25.33 -2.71
N PRO A 346 12.66 24.80 -3.73
CA PRO A 346 12.20 24.94 -5.11
C PRO A 346 10.90 24.19 -5.34
N MET A 347 9.97 24.85 -6.04
CA MET A 347 8.66 24.32 -6.37
C MET A 347 8.35 24.58 -7.85
N LEU A 348 7.78 23.59 -8.53
CA LEU A 348 7.19 23.77 -9.84
C LEU A 348 5.67 23.86 -9.68
N LEU A 349 5.04 24.81 -10.36
CA LEU A 349 3.62 25.08 -10.25
C LEU A 349 3.04 25.32 -11.64
N ARG A 350 2.02 24.54 -12.01
CA ARG A 350 1.31 24.63 -13.27
C ARG A 350 -0.12 25.05 -13.01
N PHE A 351 -0.55 26.14 -13.63
CA PHE A 351 -1.94 26.54 -13.63
C PHE A 351 -2.70 25.72 -14.65
N ASN A 352 -3.69 25.00 -14.19
CA ASN A 352 -4.49 24.16 -15.07
C ASN A 352 -5.46 25.04 -15.89
N PRO A 353 -5.58 24.85 -17.20
CA PRO A 353 -6.56 25.57 -18.00
C PRO A 353 -7.97 25.20 -17.55
N GLU A 354 -8.85 26.18 -17.45
CA GLU A 354 -10.28 26.00 -17.17
C GLU A 354 -11.00 25.17 -18.24
#